data_7d803823294bbf6542d84d6398461764
#
_entry.id   7d803823294bbf6542d84d6398461764
#
_cell.length_a   1.000
_cell.length_b   1.000
_cell.length_c   1.000
_cell.angle_alpha   90.00
_cell.angle_beta   90.00
_cell.angle_gamma   90.00
#
_symmetry.space_group_name_H-M   'P 1'
#
loop_
_entity.id
_entity.type
_entity.pdbx_description
1 polymer ?
#
loop_
_entity_poly.entity_id
_entity_poly.type
_entity_poly.pdbx_seq_one_letter_code
_entity_poly.pdbx_strand_id
1 'polypeptide(L)'
;IAKPIAQIIMQAAGGDCFVSLFCGSCAVESKVQGFSRKILNDRHEYLIAMLQGVQQGYNLPEHITPEQYRYIRENKDADPVLAGFVGFGCSFGGKWFGGYARNKTGTNYAEQSKRSLLKDMATLQDAQFVCGDYRRLCIPPNSVIYADPPYNNTTGYTGDKFDTTEFWIAMRLL
;
A
#
# COMPACT_ATOMS: atom_id res chain seq x y z
N ILE A 1 -15.48 -2.80 3.77
CA ILE A 1 -15.21 -3.15 2.35
C ILE A 1 -14.10 -4.21 2.27
N ALA A 2 -12.92 -4.06 2.94
CA ALA A 2 -11.78 -4.97 2.81
C ALA A 2 -12.09 -6.44 3.19
N LYS A 3 -12.82 -6.69 4.28
CA LYS A 3 -13.15 -8.07 4.72
C LYS A 3 -13.97 -8.87 3.70
N PRO A 4 -15.07 -8.36 3.12
CA PRO A 4 -15.82 -9.09 2.07
C PRO A 4 -14.96 -9.40 0.84
N ILE A 5 -14.10 -8.47 0.40
CA ILE A 5 -13.18 -8.70 -0.73
C ILE A 5 -12.20 -9.83 -0.39
N ALA A 6 -11.58 -9.79 0.78
CA ALA A 6 -10.67 -10.85 1.21
C ALA A 6 -11.35 -12.23 1.28
N GLN A 7 -12.63 -12.28 1.69
CA GLN A 7 -13.41 -13.53 1.69
C GLN A 7 -13.60 -14.10 0.29
N ILE A 8 -13.89 -13.24 -0.71
CA ILE A 8 -14.00 -13.66 -2.11
C ILE A 8 -12.66 -14.19 -2.62
N ILE A 9 -11.56 -13.51 -2.33
CA ILE A 9 -10.20 -13.94 -2.71
C ILE A 9 -9.89 -15.32 -2.12
N MET A 10 -10.19 -15.56 -0.85
CA MET A 10 -9.94 -16.83 -0.17
C MET A 10 -10.82 -17.99 -0.68
N GLN A 11 -11.93 -17.70 -1.34
CA GLN A 11 -12.81 -18.68 -1.97
C GLN A 11 -12.45 -18.97 -3.43
N ALA A 12 -11.56 -18.17 -4.03
CA ALA A 12 -11.13 -18.38 -5.39
C ALA A 12 -10.35 -19.70 -5.49
N ALA A 13 -10.72 -20.52 -6.48
CA ALA A 13 -9.96 -21.73 -6.80
C ALA A 13 -8.62 -21.29 -7.42
N GLY A 14 -7.52 -21.68 -6.80
CA GLY A 14 -6.18 -21.31 -7.24
C GLY A 14 -5.11 -22.06 -6.47
N GLY A 15 -3.86 -21.76 -6.78
CA GLY A 15 -2.71 -22.33 -6.12
C GLY A 15 -2.38 -21.66 -4.78
N ASP A 16 -1.18 -21.94 -4.28
CA ASP A 16 -0.71 -21.50 -2.97
C ASP A 16 -0.21 -20.04 -2.94
N CYS A 17 -0.19 -19.35 -4.07
CA CYS A 17 0.33 -17.99 -4.18
C CYS A 17 -0.79 -16.97 -4.37
N PHE A 18 -0.79 -15.94 -3.53
CA PHE A 18 -1.62 -14.76 -3.68
C PHE A 18 -0.78 -13.58 -4.20
N VAL A 19 -1.24 -12.93 -5.25
CA VAL A 19 -0.57 -11.78 -5.87
C VAL A 19 -1.51 -10.58 -5.90
N SER A 20 -1.12 -9.48 -5.26
CA SER A 20 -1.79 -8.19 -5.39
C SER A 20 -0.98 -7.29 -6.33
N LEU A 21 -1.62 -6.81 -7.40
CA LEU A 21 -0.96 -5.96 -8.41
C LEU A 21 -0.86 -4.50 -7.99
N PHE A 22 -1.73 -4.04 -7.09
CA PHE A 22 -1.84 -2.68 -6.57
C PHE A 22 -2.18 -2.76 -5.08
N CYS A 23 -1.19 -3.07 -4.25
CA CYS A 23 -1.45 -3.39 -2.85
C CYS A 23 -1.81 -2.17 -1.99
N GLY A 24 -1.44 -0.96 -2.42
CA GLY A 24 -1.71 0.24 -1.64
C GLY A 24 -1.28 0.10 -0.18
N SER A 25 -2.15 0.46 0.75
CA SER A 25 -1.91 0.33 2.19
C SER A 25 -2.08 -1.09 2.74
N CYS A 26 -2.29 -2.09 1.89
CA CYS A 26 -2.53 -3.49 2.24
C CYS A 26 -3.78 -3.75 3.10
N ALA A 27 -4.81 -2.91 2.98
CA ALA A 27 -6.03 -3.04 3.77
C ALA A 27 -6.80 -4.34 3.49
N VAL A 28 -6.80 -4.81 2.24
CA VAL A 28 -7.40 -6.09 1.81
C VAL A 28 -6.43 -7.23 2.07
N GLU A 29 -5.18 -7.08 1.65
CA GLU A 29 -4.11 -8.08 1.68
C GLU A 29 -3.84 -8.60 3.11
N SER A 30 -3.92 -7.71 4.11
CA SER A 30 -3.79 -8.06 5.53
C SER A 30 -4.91 -8.98 6.06
N LYS A 31 -6.03 -9.08 5.35
CA LYS A 31 -7.17 -9.93 5.71
C LYS A 31 -7.20 -11.25 4.93
N VAL A 32 -6.37 -11.37 3.88
CA VAL A 32 -6.26 -12.59 3.06
C VAL A 32 -5.40 -13.61 3.81
N GLN A 33 -5.90 -14.84 3.94
CA GLN A 33 -5.25 -15.96 4.61
C GLN A 33 -5.31 -17.22 3.72
N GLY A 34 -4.60 -18.29 4.10
CA GLY A 34 -4.65 -19.58 3.42
C GLY A 34 -3.71 -19.71 2.24
N PHE A 35 -2.84 -18.74 1.98
CA PHE A 35 -1.81 -18.80 0.94
C PHE A 35 -0.43 -18.93 1.59
N SER A 36 0.38 -19.85 1.07
CA SER A 36 1.75 -20.09 1.56
C SER A 36 2.71 -18.97 1.12
N ARG A 37 2.36 -18.25 0.05
CA ARG A 37 3.15 -17.14 -0.49
C ARG A 37 2.26 -15.96 -0.83
N LYS A 38 2.71 -14.76 -0.49
CA LYS A 38 2.07 -13.49 -0.85
C LYS A 38 3.07 -12.59 -1.55
N ILE A 39 2.72 -12.12 -2.75
CA ILE A 39 3.49 -11.12 -3.52
C ILE A 39 2.62 -9.88 -3.62
N LEU A 40 3.07 -8.78 -3.02
CA LEU A 40 2.32 -7.54 -2.90
C LEU A 40 3.08 -6.44 -3.63
N ASN A 41 2.54 -6.01 -4.76
CA ASN A 41 3.16 -5.03 -5.63
C ASN A 41 2.45 -3.68 -5.54
N ASP A 42 3.22 -2.61 -5.62
CA ASP A 42 2.73 -1.27 -5.90
C ASP A 42 3.79 -0.47 -6.67
N ARG A 43 3.37 0.50 -7.45
CA ARG A 43 4.29 1.36 -8.20
C ARG A 43 4.92 2.44 -7.33
N HIS A 44 4.31 2.77 -6.19
CA HIS A 44 4.73 3.88 -5.36
C HIS A 44 5.91 3.50 -4.45
N GLU A 45 7.10 3.98 -4.79
CA GLU A 45 8.36 3.62 -4.14
C GLU A 45 8.38 3.86 -2.62
N TYR A 46 7.91 5.03 -2.16
CA TYR A 46 7.87 5.35 -0.72
C TYR A 46 6.83 4.53 0.04
N LEU A 47 5.75 4.12 -0.63
CA LEU A 47 4.76 3.21 -0.03
C LEU A 47 5.39 1.84 0.23
N ILE A 48 6.06 1.28 -0.78
CA ILE A 48 6.74 -0.02 -0.64
C ILE A 48 7.91 0.09 0.34
N ALA A 49 8.69 1.18 0.30
CA ALA A 49 9.75 1.40 1.29
C ALA A 49 9.22 1.40 2.73
N MET A 50 8.08 2.07 2.97
CA MET A 50 7.40 2.07 4.27
C MET A 50 6.99 0.64 4.69
N LEU A 51 6.33 -0.12 3.81
CA LEU A 51 5.87 -1.48 4.12
C LEU A 51 7.04 -2.42 4.42
N GLN A 52 8.10 -2.39 3.61
CA GLN A 52 9.32 -3.16 3.82
C GLN A 52 10.05 -2.75 5.10
N GLY A 53 10.19 -1.45 5.34
CA GLY A 53 10.85 -0.93 6.54
C GLY A 53 10.11 -1.37 7.82
N VAL A 54 8.78 -1.27 7.84
CA VAL A 54 7.97 -1.72 8.98
C VAL A 54 8.05 -3.24 9.16
N GLN A 55 8.07 -4.01 8.10
CA GLN A 55 8.30 -5.46 8.15
C GLN A 55 9.65 -5.81 8.78
N GLN A 56 10.67 -4.99 8.54
CA GLN A 56 12.02 -5.12 9.08
C GLN A 56 12.20 -4.49 10.48
N GLY A 57 11.11 -4.00 11.09
CA GLY A 57 11.14 -3.46 12.45
C GLY A 57 11.47 -1.96 12.55
N TYR A 58 11.31 -1.19 11.46
CA TYR A 58 11.49 0.26 11.52
C TYR A 58 10.57 0.89 12.57
N ASN A 59 11.16 1.69 13.47
CA ASN A 59 10.40 2.34 14.54
C ASN A 59 9.74 3.63 14.07
N LEU A 60 8.48 3.55 13.74
CA LEU A 60 7.68 4.71 13.31
C LEU A 60 7.45 5.70 14.47
N PRO A 61 7.48 7.02 14.21
CA PRO A 61 7.17 8.03 15.20
C PRO A 61 5.68 7.98 15.61
N GLU A 62 5.40 8.34 16.87
CA GLU A 62 4.04 8.46 17.37
C GLU A 62 3.46 9.86 17.20
N HIS A 63 4.30 10.83 16.89
CA HIS A 63 3.88 12.21 16.69
C HIS A 63 4.69 12.83 15.55
N ILE A 64 4.02 13.61 14.70
CA ILE A 64 4.62 14.40 13.62
C ILE A 64 4.06 15.82 13.73
N THR A 65 4.93 16.82 13.81
CA THR A 65 4.51 18.22 13.78
C THR A 65 4.30 18.73 12.34
N PRO A 66 3.55 19.84 12.13
CA PRO A 66 3.42 20.43 10.81
C PRO A 66 4.77 20.82 10.17
N GLU A 67 5.75 21.22 10.98
CA GLU A 67 7.11 21.58 10.55
C GLU A 67 7.85 20.34 10.08
N GLN A 68 7.81 19.25 10.84
CA GLN A 68 8.39 17.94 10.46
C GLN A 68 7.74 17.40 9.19
N TYR A 69 6.41 17.51 9.07
CA TYR A 69 5.70 17.09 7.86
C TYR A 69 6.20 17.82 6.61
N ARG A 70 6.39 19.15 6.69
CA ARG A 70 6.93 19.97 5.58
C ARG A 70 8.36 19.57 5.25
N TYR A 71 9.21 19.47 6.27
CA TYR A 71 10.61 19.05 6.10
C TYR A 71 10.73 17.70 5.41
N ILE A 72 9.98 16.69 5.87
CA ILE A 72 9.99 15.34 5.29
C ILE A 72 9.47 15.36 3.86
N ARG A 73 8.42 16.14 3.56
CA ARG A 73 7.92 16.30 2.19
C ARG A 73 8.99 16.85 1.24
N GLU A 74 9.83 17.75 1.70
CA GLU A 74 10.90 18.39 0.90
C GLU A 74 12.16 17.51 0.81
N ASN A 75 12.35 16.60 1.75
CA ASN A 75 13.54 15.74 1.89
C ASN A 75 13.21 14.25 1.89
N LYS A 76 12.28 13.80 1.02
CA LYS A 76 11.74 12.43 1.01
C LYS A 76 12.81 11.34 0.89
N ASP A 77 13.86 11.62 0.11
CA ASP A 77 14.93 10.66 -0.19
C ASP A 77 15.90 10.44 0.96
N ALA A 78 15.90 11.33 1.96
CA ALA A 78 16.73 11.19 3.15
C ALA A 78 16.31 10.00 4.02
N ASP A 79 15.00 9.72 4.08
CA ASP A 79 14.41 8.57 4.77
C ASP A 79 13.13 8.14 4.05
N PRO A 80 13.21 7.26 3.05
CA PRO A 80 12.06 6.80 2.27
C PRO A 80 10.98 6.09 3.09
N VAL A 81 11.35 5.40 4.17
CA VAL A 81 10.39 4.72 5.08
C VAL A 81 9.55 5.74 5.82
N LEU A 82 10.23 6.72 6.43
CA LEU A 82 9.55 7.82 7.15
C LEU A 82 8.72 8.66 6.19
N ALA A 83 9.24 8.94 4.99
CA ALA A 83 8.52 9.69 3.96
C ALA A 83 7.23 8.98 3.54
N GLY A 84 7.25 7.66 3.35
CA GLY A 84 6.07 6.85 3.07
C GLY A 84 5.04 6.95 4.19
N PHE A 85 5.46 6.77 5.43
CA PHE A 85 4.58 6.86 6.59
C PHE A 85 3.95 8.25 6.74
N VAL A 86 4.75 9.30 6.67
CA VAL A 86 4.26 10.68 6.83
C VAL A 86 3.42 11.11 5.64
N GLY A 87 3.87 10.77 4.42
CA GLY A 87 3.20 11.15 3.17
C GLY A 87 1.80 10.58 3.03
N PHE A 88 1.55 9.37 3.51
CA PHE A 88 0.23 8.75 3.51
C PHE A 88 -0.47 8.86 4.88
N GLY A 89 0.19 8.43 5.94
CA GLY A 89 -0.41 8.26 7.25
C GLY A 89 -0.72 9.57 7.99
N CYS A 90 0.06 10.64 7.73
CA CYS A 90 -0.14 11.94 8.35
C CYS A 90 -0.78 12.97 7.41
N SER A 91 -1.29 12.53 6.25
CA SER A 91 -1.91 13.38 5.25
C SER A 91 -3.43 13.28 5.25
N PHE A 92 -4.09 14.38 4.91
CA PHE A 92 -5.54 14.44 4.80
C PHE A 92 -6.08 13.41 3.79
N GLY A 93 -6.99 12.57 4.25
CA GLY A 93 -7.61 11.52 3.44
C GLY A 93 -6.64 10.44 2.93
N GLY A 94 -5.45 10.28 3.53
CA GLY A 94 -4.45 9.32 3.10
C GLY A 94 -3.83 9.60 1.73
N LYS A 95 -3.99 10.83 1.20
CA LYS A 95 -3.43 11.22 -0.08
C LYS A 95 -1.95 11.57 0.07
N TRP A 96 -1.11 11.10 -0.84
CA TRP A 96 0.32 11.37 -0.85
C TRP A 96 0.65 12.85 -0.69
N PHE A 97 1.18 13.22 0.46
CA PHE A 97 1.45 14.61 0.87
C PHE A 97 0.33 15.61 0.53
N GLY A 98 -0.93 15.15 0.63
CA GLY A 98 -2.14 15.94 0.31
C GLY A 98 -2.51 17.02 1.32
N GLY A 99 -1.59 17.35 2.23
CA GLY A 99 -1.73 18.32 3.30
C GLY A 99 -1.74 17.64 4.67
N TYR A 100 -1.10 18.27 5.65
CA TYR A 100 -1.02 17.77 7.02
C TYR A 100 -2.40 17.54 7.63
N ALA A 101 -2.67 16.31 8.07
CA ALA A 101 -3.96 15.93 8.63
C ALA A 101 -4.14 16.53 10.02
N ARG A 102 -5.22 17.28 10.19
CA ARG A 102 -5.64 17.88 11.46
C ARG A 102 -7.16 18.02 11.53
N ASN A 103 -7.69 17.98 12.72
CA ASN A 103 -9.09 18.24 12.98
C ASN A 103 -9.27 19.14 14.21
N LYS A 104 -10.51 19.52 14.50
CA LYS A 104 -10.85 20.37 15.65
C LYS A 104 -10.70 19.64 17.01
N THR A 105 -10.69 18.32 17.01
CA THR A 105 -10.60 17.49 18.23
C THR A 105 -9.17 17.14 18.63
N GLY A 106 -8.15 17.59 17.88
CA GLY A 106 -6.74 17.34 18.18
C GLY A 106 -6.31 15.89 18.00
N THR A 107 -6.95 15.14 17.07
CA THR A 107 -6.59 13.74 16.81
C THR A 107 -5.13 13.63 16.39
N ASN A 108 -4.39 12.72 17.03
CA ASN A 108 -3.03 12.36 16.64
C ASN A 108 -3.08 11.35 15.49
N TYR A 109 -3.02 11.84 14.26
CA TYR A 109 -3.08 11.00 13.06
C TYR A 109 -1.84 10.12 12.89
N ALA A 110 -0.66 10.53 13.36
CA ALA A 110 0.55 9.72 13.30
C ALA A 110 0.39 8.45 14.16
N GLU A 111 -0.03 8.60 15.41
CA GLU A 111 -0.28 7.46 16.31
C GLU A 111 -1.36 6.52 15.78
N GLN A 112 -2.48 7.09 15.27
CA GLN A 112 -3.57 6.30 14.71
C GLN A 112 -3.11 5.50 13.48
N SER A 113 -2.35 6.12 12.58
CA SER A 113 -1.83 5.49 11.38
C SER A 113 -0.78 4.43 11.71
N LYS A 114 0.15 4.71 12.64
CA LYS A 114 1.13 3.74 13.17
C LYS A 114 0.42 2.50 13.69
N ARG A 115 -0.56 2.66 14.58
CA ARG A 115 -1.30 1.55 15.17
C ARG A 115 -2.03 0.71 14.10
N SER A 116 -2.67 1.37 13.12
CA SER A 116 -3.36 0.67 12.04
C SER A 116 -2.39 -0.10 11.15
N LEU A 117 -1.29 0.54 10.75
CA LEU A 117 -0.27 -0.07 9.92
C LEU A 117 0.39 -1.28 10.60
N LEU A 118 0.81 -1.14 11.86
CA LEU A 118 1.41 -2.25 12.60
C LEU A 118 0.46 -3.44 12.77
N LYS A 119 -0.84 -3.16 12.99
CA LYS A 119 -1.86 -4.21 13.05
C LYS A 119 -1.99 -4.98 11.74
N ASP A 120 -2.00 -4.29 10.61
CA ASP A 120 -2.12 -4.92 9.31
C ASP A 120 -0.81 -5.65 8.93
N MET A 121 0.35 -5.06 9.22
CA MET A 121 1.66 -5.65 8.98
C MET A 121 1.95 -6.90 9.81
N ALA A 122 1.33 -7.06 10.99
CA ALA A 122 1.45 -8.27 11.78
C ALA A 122 1.00 -9.55 11.05
N THR A 123 0.12 -9.42 10.04
CA THR A 123 -0.37 -10.53 9.21
C THR A 123 0.37 -10.68 7.87
N LEU A 124 1.37 -9.84 7.62
CA LEU A 124 2.11 -9.75 6.36
C LEU A 124 3.63 -9.93 6.55
N GLN A 125 4.05 -10.56 7.67
CA GLN A 125 5.47 -10.74 7.99
C GLN A 125 6.22 -11.56 6.93
N ASP A 126 5.55 -12.53 6.31
CA ASP A 126 6.13 -13.40 5.27
C ASP A 126 5.80 -12.92 3.85
N ALA A 127 5.16 -11.74 3.69
CA ALA A 127 4.82 -11.21 2.38
C ALA A 127 6.06 -10.65 1.67
N GLN A 128 6.15 -10.89 0.36
CA GLN A 128 7.14 -10.27 -0.50
C GLN A 128 6.59 -8.96 -1.05
N PHE A 129 7.14 -7.82 -0.62
CA PHE A 129 6.80 -6.52 -1.19
C PHE A 129 7.67 -6.20 -2.40
N VAL A 130 7.03 -5.82 -3.52
CA VAL A 130 7.68 -5.49 -4.79
C VAL A 130 7.30 -4.07 -5.19
N CYS A 131 8.29 -3.27 -5.58
CA CYS A 131 8.06 -1.93 -6.12
C CYS A 131 8.21 -1.97 -7.64
N GLY A 132 7.11 -1.79 -8.38
CA GLY A 132 7.23 -1.80 -9.84
C GLY A 132 5.92 -1.72 -10.60
N ASP A 133 6.07 -1.68 -11.91
CA ASP A 133 4.96 -1.76 -12.85
C ASP A 133 4.37 -3.18 -12.84
N TYR A 134 3.07 -3.28 -12.58
CA TYR A 134 2.35 -4.56 -12.54
C TYR A 134 2.53 -5.43 -13.79
N ARG A 135 2.76 -4.81 -14.97
CA ARG A 135 2.99 -5.49 -16.25
C ARG A 135 4.31 -6.26 -16.32
N ARG A 136 5.25 -5.91 -15.44
CA ARG A 136 6.58 -6.53 -15.35
C ARG A 136 6.73 -7.46 -14.15
N LEU A 137 5.66 -7.63 -13.37
CA LEU A 137 5.68 -8.49 -12.21
C LEU A 137 5.78 -9.95 -12.65
N CYS A 138 6.75 -10.68 -12.10
CA CYS A 138 6.84 -12.12 -12.30
C CYS A 138 5.77 -12.81 -11.44
N ILE A 139 4.71 -13.30 -12.08
CA ILE A 139 3.59 -13.97 -11.43
C ILE A 139 3.79 -15.48 -11.52
N PRO A 140 3.86 -16.21 -10.37
CA PRO A 140 3.95 -17.66 -10.39
C PRO A 140 2.72 -18.31 -11.04
N PRO A 141 2.88 -19.46 -11.72
CA PRO A 141 1.74 -20.21 -12.26
C PRO A 141 0.72 -20.54 -11.17
N ASN A 142 -0.55 -20.62 -11.53
CA ASN A 142 -1.66 -20.94 -10.63
C ASN A 142 -1.83 -19.97 -9.45
N SER A 143 -1.40 -18.72 -9.58
CA SER A 143 -1.61 -17.70 -8.56
C SER A 143 -3.05 -17.20 -8.56
N VAL A 144 -3.57 -16.85 -7.38
CA VAL A 144 -4.76 -16.02 -7.25
C VAL A 144 -4.34 -14.55 -7.34
N ILE A 145 -4.86 -13.83 -8.34
CA ILE A 145 -4.48 -12.45 -8.62
C ILE A 145 -5.59 -11.51 -8.16
N TYR A 146 -5.23 -10.53 -7.36
CA TYR A 146 -6.08 -9.40 -6.99
C TYR A 146 -5.57 -8.12 -7.64
N ALA A 147 -6.47 -7.40 -8.31
CA ALA A 147 -6.18 -6.14 -8.96
C ALA A 147 -7.23 -5.09 -8.58
N ASP A 148 -6.78 -4.03 -7.89
CA ASP A 148 -7.58 -2.84 -7.54
C ASP A 148 -6.87 -1.59 -8.10
N PRO A 149 -6.92 -1.38 -9.43
CA PRO A 149 -6.20 -0.30 -10.08
C PRO A 149 -6.79 1.08 -9.71
N PRO A 150 -6.03 2.16 -9.88
CA PRO A 150 -6.54 3.52 -9.74
C PRO A 150 -7.78 3.73 -10.63
N TYR A 151 -8.84 4.30 -10.06
CA TYR A 151 -10.07 4.57 -10.80
C TYR A 151 -9.90 5.73 -11.77
N ASN A 152 -10.54 5.64 -12.95
CA ASN A 152 -10.65 6.76 -13.87
C ASN A 152 -11.23 7.99 -13.16
N ASN A 153 -10.61 9.16 -13.36
CA ASN A 153 -10.97 10.45 -12.73
C ASN A 153 -10.58 10.61 -11.25
N THR A 154 -9.79 9.71 -10.67
CA THR A 154 -9.12 10.00 -9.40
C THR A 154 -7.76 10.63 -9.67
N THR A 155 -7.38 11.63 -8.87
CA THR A 155 -6.01 12.16 -8.88
C THR A 155 -5.06 11.03 -8.49
N GLY A 156 -4.34 10.46 -9.46
CA GLY A 156 -3.28 9.48 -9.21
C GLY A 156 -2.18 10.06 -8.33
N TYR A 157 -1.48 9.22 -7.61
CA TYR A 157 -0.39 9.65 -6.72
C TYR A 157 0.82 10.24 -7.46
N THR A 158 0.97 9.95 -8.77
CA THR A 158 2.15 10.33 -9.59
C THR A 158 1.84 11.31 -10.71
N GLY A 159 0.60 11.80 -10.84
CA GLY A 159 0.20 12.70 -11.93
C GLY A 159 -0.05 12.03 -13.28
N ASP A 160 0.37 10.79 -13.49
CA ASP A 160 0.11 10.03 -14.70
C ASP A 160 -1.32 9.49 -14.72
N LYS A 161 -1.98 9.59 -15.85
CA LYS A 161 -3.29 8.97 -16.05
C LYS A 161 -3.11 7.46 -16.16
N PHE A 162 -3.88 6.71 -15.38
CA PHE A 162 -3.94 5.27 -15.50
C PHE A 162 -4.66 4.89 -16.81
N ASP A 163 -4.00 4.09 -17.67
CA ASP A 163 -4.60 3.60 -18.91
C ASP A 163 -5.41 2.33 -18.64
N THR A 164 -6.71 2.50 -18.56
CA THR A 164 -7.67 1.40 -18.33
C THR A 164 -7.69 0.41 -19.51
N THR A 165 -7.48 0.86 -20.74
CA THR A 165 -7.48 -0.01 -21.90
C THR A 165 -6.27 -0.94 -21.88
N GLU A 166 -5.09 -0.37 -21.64
CA GLU A 166 -3.85 -1.14 -21.48
C GLU A 166 -3.94 -2.12 -20.31
N PHE A 167 -4.54 -1.70 -19.20
CA PHE A 167 -4.78 -2.58 -18.05
C PHE A 167 -5.60 -3.81 -18.43
N TRP A 168 -6.73 -3.64 -19.11
CA TRP A 168 -7.57 -4.78 -19.50
C TRP A 168 -6.91 -5.68 -20.56
N ILE A 169 -6.07 -5.12 -21.42
CA ILE A 169 -5.24 -5.92 -22.35
C ILE A 169 -4.27 -6.79 -21.52
N ALA A 170 -3.56 -6.20 -20.55
CA ALA A 170 -2.63 -6.94 -19.70
C ALA A 170 -3.33 -8.03 -18.89
N MET A 171 -4.51 -7.75 -18.31
CA MET A 171 -5.28 -8.75 -17.54
C MET A 171 -5.76 -9.96 -18.35
N ARG A 172 -5.91 -9.82 -19.66
CA ARG A 172 -6.28 -10.94 -20.56
C ARG A 172 -5.10 -11.85 -20.91
N LEU A 173 -3.88 -11.41 -20.64
CA LEU A 173 -2.66 -12.15 -20.93
C LEU A 173 -2.12 -12.91 -19.69
N LEU A 174 -2.70 -12.66 -18.51
CA LEU A 174 -2.44 -13.36 -17.26
C LEU A 174 -3.33 -14.59 -17.12
#